data_08842ddfc92f6a23c639235648bf27e6
#
_entry.id   08842ddfc92f6a23c639235648bf27e6
#
_cell.length_a   1.000
_cell.length_b   1.000
_cell.length_c   1.000
_cell.angle_alpha   90.00
_cell.angle_beta   90.00
_cell.angle_gamma   90.00
#
_symmetry.space_group_name_H-M   'P 1'
#
loop_
_entity.id
_entity.type
_entity.pdbx_description
1 polymer ?
#
loop_
_entity_poly.entity_id
_entity_poly.type
_entity_poly.pdbx_seq_one_letter_code
_entity_poly.pdbx_strand_id
1 'polypeptide(L)'
;REKILDIFEETCGGRLIMNYNTIGGVQADIAPGFVKKVKEFIPYLRGILHEYHDVFTGNIIAQQRLKGVGILSREDAIAFGATGGTGRASGWACDVRKRMPYAVYDKVDFKEVIRTEGDSWARYLIRMDEILESLKIIEQLIDNIPEGAYQEKMKPIIRVPEGTYYAAVEGSRGEFGVFLESHGDKTPYRLHFRSTGLPLVSTVNTICRGAKIADLIAIGGTLDYVVPDIDR
;
A
#
# COMPACT_ATOMS: atom_id res chain seq x y z
N ARG A 1 6.60 -15.06 -2.72
CA ARG A 1 5.54 -14.85 -1.72
C ARG A 1 5.83 -15.63 -0.45
N GLU A 2 6.01 -16.97 -0.50
CA GLU A 2 6.15 -17.82 0.70
C GLU A 2 7.26 -17.33 1.63
N LYS A 3 8.44 -16.98 1.13
CA LYS A 3 9.55 -16.44 1.96
C LYS A 3 9.16 -15.19 2.76
N ILE A 4 8.29 -14.31 2.23
CA ILE A 4 7.75 -13.16 2.96
C ILE A 4 6.80 -13.63 4.06
N LEU A 5 5.93 -14.59 3.74
CA LEU A 5 4.97 -15.15 4.69
C LEU A 5 5.68 -15.88 5.83
N ASP A 6 6.79 -16.57 5.56
CA ASP A 6 7.61 -17.22 6.60
C ASP A 6 8.22 -16.21 7.57
N ILE A 7 8.73 -15.07 7.06
CA ILE A 7 9.24 -13.98 7.89
C ILE A 7 8.12 -13.37 8.75
N PHE A 8 6.94 -13.19 8.18
CA PHE A 8 5.77 -12.68 8.91
C PHE A 8 5.30 -13.65 10.00
N GLU A 9 5.19 -14.95 9.67
CA GLU A 9 4.78 -15.97 10.62
C GLU A 9 5.70 -16.02 11.84
N GLU A 10 7.01 -15.97 11.63
CA GLU A 10 7.98 -15.97 12.72
C GLU A 10 7.95 -14.71 13.59
N THR A 11 7.64 -13.56 12.99
CA THR A 11 7.67 -12.27 13.70
C THR A 11 6.30 -11.90 14.29
N CYS A 12 5.22 -12.17 13.55
CA CYS A 12 3.87 -11.73 13.88
C CYS A 12 2.97 -12.88 14.35
N GLY A 13 3.40 -14.15 14.24
CA GLY A 13 2.58 -15.32 14.53
C GLY A 13 1.52 -15.63 13.48
N GLY A 14 1.43 -14.87 12.39
CA GLY A 14 0.43 -15.03 11.35
C GLY A 14 1.00 -14.80 9.95
N ARG A 15 0.46 -15.53 8.96
CA ARG A 15 0.92 -15.45 7.56
C ARG A 15 0.16 -14.40 6.74
N LEU A 16 -1.11 -14.14 7.04
CA LEU A 16 -1.99 -13.28 6.22
C LEU A 16 -2.67 -12.19 7.01
N ILE A 17 -3.20 -12.49 8.17
CA ILE A 17 -3.92 -11.54 9.03
C ILE A 17 -3.05 -11.27 10.24
N MET A 18 -2.17 -10.30 10.10
CA MET A 18 -1.23 -9.91 11.13
C MET A 18 -1.81 -8.71 11.89
N ASN A 19 -2.24 -8.91 13.11
CA ASN A 19 -2.62 -7.82 13.99
C ASN A 19 -1.39 -7.36 14.79
N TYR A 20 -0.32 -6.98 14.08
CA TYR A 20 0.98 -6.71 14.67
C TYR A 20 1.11 -5.29 15.22
N ASN A 21 0.60 -4.30 14.49
CA ASN A 21 0.62 -2.91 14.94
C ASN A 21 -0.49 -2.66 15.95
N THR A 22 -0.14 -2.09 17.08
CA THR A 22 -1.07 -1.76 18.18
C THR A 22 -0.86 -0.32 18.65
N ILE A 23 -1.81 0.20 19.41
CA ILE A 23 -1.61 1.50 20.05
C ILE A 23 -0.47 1.38 21.07
N GLY A 24 0.55 2.22 20.91
CA GLY A 24 1.74 2.22 21.75
C GLY A 24 2.92 1.41 21.20
N GLY A 25 2.79 0.77 20.02
CA GLY A 25 3.89 0.04 19.41
C GLY A 25 3.48 -1.18 18.60
N VAL A 26 4.16 -2.30 18.83
CA VAL A 26 3.90 -3.57 18.15
C VAL A 26 3.69 -4.70 19.18
N GLN A 27 3.10 -5.82 18.78
CA GLN A 27 2.74 -6.90 19.70
C GLN A 27 3.93 -7.73 20.16
N ALA A 28 4.99 -7.80 19.38
CA ALA A 28 6.18 -8.60 19.71
C ALA A 28 7.41 -7.93 19.13
N ASP A 29 8.57 -8.22 19.70
CA ASP A 29 9.86 -7.87 19.14
C ASP A 29 10.14 -8.69 17.88
N ILE A 30 11.12 -8.23 17.07
CA ILE A 30 11.54 -8.96 15.87
C ILE A 30 12.09 -10.35 16.24
N ALA A 31 11.76 -11.35 15.41
CA ALA A 31 12.22 -12.71 15.62
C ALA A 31 13.76 -12.83 15.52
N PRO A 32 14.39 -13.72 16.28
CA PRO A 32 15.81 -14.02 16.11
C PRO A 32 16.09 -14.42 14.66
N GLY A 33 17.07 -13.76 14.02
CA GLY A 33 17.40 -14.01 12.62
C GLY A 33 16.58 -13.21 11.59
N PHE A 34 15.62 -12.38 12.01
CA PHE A 34 14.83 -11.51 11.13
C PHE A 34 15.70 -10.70 10.18
N VAL A 35 16.67 -9.95 10.71
CA VAL A 35 17.59 -9.12 9.91
C VAL A 35 18.32 -9.95 8.86
N LYS A 36 18.84 -11.13 9.25
CA LYS A 36 19.53 -12.04 8.32
C LYS A 36 18.61 -12.49 7.18
N LYS A 37 17.40 -12.95 7.51
CA LYS A 37 16.42 -13.42 6.51
C LYS A 37 15.99 -12.33 5.53
N VAL A 38 15.78 -11.12 6.03
CA VAL A 38 15.45 -9.97 5.18
C VAL A 38 16.61 -9.64 4.25
N LYS A 39 17.85 -9.60 4.76
CA LYS A 39 19.04 -9.38 3.93
C LYS A 39 19.27 -10.46 2.86
N GLU A 40 18.94 -11.70 3.14
CA GLU A 40 18.98 -12.80 2.15
C GLU A 40 17.84 -12.69 1.14
N PHE A 41 16.68 -12.20 1.57
CA PHE A 41 15.50 -12.05 0.71
C PHE A 41 15.65 -10.93 -0.33
N ILE A 42 16.30 -9.83 0.00
CA ILE A 42 16.45 -8.68 -0.92
C ILE A 42 17.10 -9.07 -2.26
N PRO A 43 18.32 -9.66 -2.29
CA PRO A 43 18.95 -10.05 -3.54
C PRO A 43 18.18 -11.16 -4.26
N TYR A 44 17.55 -12.06 -3.52
CA TYR A 44 16.69 -13.09 -4.09
C TYR A 44 15.51 -12.47 -4.86
N LEU A 45 14.80 -11.49 -4.27
CA LEU A 45 13.68 -10.84 -4.94
C LEU A 45 14.14 -10.04 -6.16
N ARG A 46 15.28 -9.34 -6.08
CA ARG A 46 15.85 -8.63 -7.22
C ARG A 46 16.14 -9.56 -8.41
N GLY A 47 16.65 -10.77 -8.13
CA GLY A 47 16.87 -11.78 -9.16
C GLY A 47 15.57 -12.25 -9.83
N ILE A 48 14.53 -12.50 -9.03
CA ILE A 48 13.22 -12.93 -9.55
C ILE A 48 12.50 -11.84 -10.35
N LEU A 49 12.74 -10.56 -10.07
CA LEU A 49 12.13 -9.49 -10.86
C LEU A 49 12.52 -9.55 -12.33
N HIS A 50 13.73 -9.99 -12.67
CA HIS A 50 14.13 -10.22 -14.06
C HIS A 50 13.25 -11.29 -14.73
N GLU A 51 12.99 -12.39 -14.04
CA GLU A 51 12.10 -13.44 -14.54
C GLU A 51 10.67 -12.91 -14.77
N TYR A 52 10.14 -12.10 -13.86
CA TYR A 52 8.83 -11.46 -14.07
C TYR A 52 8.81 -10.53 -15.27
N HIS A 53 9.89 -9.79 -15.51
CA HIS A 53 10.00 -8.97 -16.71
C HIS A 53 10.07 -9.81 -17.98
N ASP A 54 10.80 -10.90 -17.98
CA ASP A 54 10.92 -11.79 -19.14
C ASP A 54 9.59 -12.49 -19.45
N VAL A 55 8.95 -13.04 -18.43
CA VAL A 55 7.73 -13.87 -18.59
C VAL A 55 6.49 -13.02 -18.84
N PHE A 56 6.32 -11.89 -18.16
CA PHE A 56 5.09 -11.11 -18.20
C PHE A 56 5.27 -9.75 -18.89
N THR A 57 6.26 -8.96 -18.50
CA THR A 57 6.45 -7.61 -19.09
C THR A 57 6.86 -7.72 -20.56
N GLY A 58 7.71 -8.69 -20.92
CA GLY A 58 8.10 -8.99 -22.30
C GLY A 58 7.02 -9.67 -23.13
N ASN A 59 5.95 -10.16 -22.52
CA ASN A 59 4.90 -10.91 -23.21
C ASN A 59 4.02 -9.98 -24.04
N ILE A 60 4.02 -10.17 -25.35
CA ILE A 60 3.23 -9.37 -26.30
C ILE A 60 1.72 -9.47 -26.04
N ILE A 61 1.23 -10.62 -25.60
CA ILE A 61 -0.18 -10.85 -25.30
C ILE A 61 -0.58 -10.02 -24.06
N ALA A 62 0.24 -10.03 -23.01
CA ALA A 62 0.00 -9.22 -21.81
C ALA A 62 -0.01 -7.72 -22.17
N GLN A 63 0.93 -7.28 -22.98
CA GLN A 63 0.98 -5.89 -23.43
C GLN A 63 -0.27 -5.51 -24.22
N GLN A 64 -0.69 -6.33 -25.18
CA GLN A 64 -1.89 -6.07 -26.01
C GLN A 64 -3.19 -6.08 -25.19
N ARG A 65 -3.23 -6.83 -24.10
CA ARG A 65 -4.40 -6.92 -23.22
C ARG A 65 -4.48 -5.80 -22.17
N LEU A 66 -3.40 -5.09 -21.91
CA LEU A 66 -3.33 -4.10 -20.85
C LEU A 66 -3.09 -2.67 -21.36
N LYS A 67 -2.36 -2.50 -22.49
CA LYS A 67 -2.10 -1.17 -23.06
C LYS A 67 -3.37 -0.56 -23.64
N GLY A 68 -3.64 0.69 -23.26
CA GLY A 68 -4.82 1.42 -23.72
C GLY A 68 -6.15 0.92 -23.14
N VAL A 69 -6.13 0.01 -22.17
CA VAL A 69 -7.32 -0.57 -21.56
C VAL A 69 -7.57 0.04 -20.19
N GLY A 70 -8.81 0.49 -19.93
CA GLY A 70 -9.23 1.05 -18.66
C GLY A 70 -8.47 2.32 -18.30
N ILE A 71 -8.42 3.27 -19.22
CA ILE A 71 -7.73 4.55 -19.02
C ILE A 71 -8.49 5.38 -17.99
N LEU A 72 -7.78 5.81 -16.96
CA LEU A 72 -8.25 6.76 -15.96
C LEU A 72 -7.47 8.07 -16.14
N SER A 73 -8.17 9.16 -16.42
CA SER A 73 -7.54 10.47 -16.51
C SER A 73 -7.02 10.93 -15.15
N ARG A 74 -6.09 11.89 -15.14
CA ARG A 74 -5.59 12.48 -13.89
C ARG A 74 -6.71 13.23 -13.17
N GLU A 75 -7.54 13.93 -13.92
CA GLU A 75 -8.69 14.69 -13.41
C GLU A 75 -9.68 13.76 -12.72
N ASP A 76 -10.02 12.64 -13.36
CA ASP A 76 -10.91 11.64 -12.77
C ASP A 76 -10.27 10.96 -11.56
N ALA A 77 -8.98 10.63 -11.62
CA ALA A 77 -8.27 10.04 -10.48
C ALA A 77 -8.35 10.95 -9.23
N ILE A 78 -8.19 12.26 -9.43
CA ILE A 78 -8.32 13.26 -8.36
C ILE A 78 -9.78 13.36 -7.90
N ALA A 79 -10.74 13.46 -8.81
CA ALA A 79 -12.17 13.63 -8.51
C ALA A 79 -12.74 12.45 -7.73
N PHE A 80 -12.34 11.22 -8.06
CA PHE A 80 -12.72 10.02 -7.32
C PHE A 80 -11.89 9.80 -6.04
N GLY A 81 -10.76 10.49 -5.88
CA GLY A 81 -9.81 10.25 -4.80
C GLY A 81 -9.07 8.90 -4.94
N ALA A 82 -8.85 8.43 -6.16
CA ALA A 82 -8.18 7.17 -6.48
C ALA A 82 -6.66 7.31 -6.29
N THR A 83 -6.19 7.27 -5.05
CA THR A 83 -4.78 7.37 -4.65
C THR A 83 -3.98 6.10 -4.94
N GLY A 84 -2.73 6.07 -4.47
CA GLY A 84 -1.84 4.92 -4.61
C GLY A 84 -1.32 4.70 -6.03
N GLY A 85 -0.96 3.48 -6.34
CA GLY A 85 -0.43 3.11 -7.67
C GLY A 85 -1.38 3.45 -8.82
N THR A 86 -2.69 3.46 -8.60
CA THR A 86 -3.69 3.83 -9.61
C THR A 86 -3.65 5.33 -9.91
N GLY A 87 -3.62 6.18 -8.90
CA GLY A 87 -3.49 7.63 -9.08
C GLY A 87 -2.14 8.01 -9.68
N ARG A 88 -1.06 7.39 -9.22
CA ARG A 88 0.28 7.61 -9.75
C ARG A 88 0.42 7.14 -11.21
N ALA A 89 -0.33 6.11 -11.64
CA ALA A 89 -0.39 5.69 -13.03
C ALA A 89 -1.07 6.72 -13.95
N SER A 90 -1.91 7.56 -13.38
CA SER A 90 -2.61 8.66 -14.07
C SER A 90 -1.89 10.01 -13.94
N GLY A 91 -0.65 10.05 -13.48
CA GLY A 91 0.13 11.28 -13.35
C GLY A 91 -0.14 12.10 -12.08
N TRP A 92 -0.81 11.52 -11.10
CA TRP A 92 -1.10 12.21 -9.83
C TRP A 92 -0.08 11.81 -8.75
N ALA A 93 0.81 12.75 -8.38
CA ALA A 93 1.71 12.60 -7.25
C ALA A 93 0.91 12.63 -5.93
N CYS A 94 0.61 11.47 -5.39
CA CYS A 94 -0.30 11.30 -4.26
C CYS A 94 0.25 10.42 -3.12
N ASP A 95 1.55 10.15 -3.11
CA ASP A 95 2.17 9.31 -2.08
C ASP A 95 2.14 10.03 -0.72
N VAL A 96 1.42 9.45 0.23
CA VAL A 96 1.26 9.99 1.59
C VAL A 96 2.60 10.09 2.31
N ARG A 97 3.53 9.15 2.06
CA ARG A 97 4.87 9.13 2.65
C ARG A 97 5.72 10.35 2.26
N LYS A 98 5.44 10.96 1.10
CA LYS A 98 6.08 12.20 0.62
C LYS A 98 5.30 13.45 0.99
N ARG A 99 3.97 13.40 0.94
CA ARG A 99 3.10 14.56 1.19
C ARG A 99 2.90 14.86 2.66
N MET A 100 2.79 13.83 3.48
CA MET A 100 2.61 13.90 4.94
C MET A 100 3.51 12.85 5.60
N PRO A 101 4.83 13.07 5.63
CA PRO A 101 5.76 12.08 6.16
C PRO A 101 5.40 11.66 7.59
N TYR A 102 5.45 10.37 7.83
CA TYR A 102 5.21 9.76 9.13
C TYR A 102 6.31 8.74 9.44
N ALA A 103 6.42 8.34 10.71
CA ALA A 103 7.46 7.45 11.21
C ALA A 103 8.86 7.96 10.82
N VAL A 104 9.58 7.28 9.93
CA VAL A 104 10.94 7.61 9.50
C VAL A 104 11.03 7.94 8.00
N TYR A 105 9.91 8.12 7.32
CA TYR A 105 9.90 8.36 5.87
C TYR A 105 10.50 9.70 5.46
N ASP A 106 10.62 10.66 6.36
CA ASP A 106 11.35 11.93 6.18
C ASP A 106 12.87 11.74 6.11
N LYS A 107 13.38 10.62 6.64
CA LYS A 107 14.82 10.30 6.72
C LYS A 107 15.27 9.27 5.68
N VAL A 108 14.35 8.71 4.91
CA VAL A 108 14.62 7.66 3.94
C VAL A 108 14.59 8.21 2.53
N ASP A 109 15.60 7.88 1.74
CA ASP A 109 15.64 8.23 0.32
C ASP A 109 14.93 7.19 -0.53
N PHE A 110 13.84 7.63 -1.18
CA PHE A 110 13.11 6.85 -2.18
C PHE A 110 12.43 7.79 -3.18
N LYS A 111 12.07 7.27 -4.32
CA LYS A 111 11.35 8.02 -5.37
C LYS A 111 9.89 7.63 -5.41
N GLU A 112 9.03 8.61 -5.56
CA GLU A 112 7.65 8.37 -5.95
C GLU A 112 7.62 8.01 -7.43
N VAL A 113 7.15 6.81 -7.76
CA VAL A 113 7.04 6.34 -9.16
C VAL A 113 5.76 6.89 -9.76
N ILE A 114 5.88 7.64 -10.86
CA ILE A 114 4.74 8.26 -11.55
C ILE A 114 4.78 7.89 -13.03
N ARG A 115 3.62 7.59 -13.60
CA ARG A 115 3.36 7.40 -15.02
C ARG A 115 2.16 8.23 -15.44
N THR A 116 1.97 8.48 -16.71
CA THR A 116 0.94 9.39 -17.22
C THR A 116 -0.08 8.73 -18.14
N GLU A 117 0.14 7.49 -18.53
CA GLU A 117 -0.70 6.75 -19.46
C GLU A 117 -2.08 6.41 -18.89
N GLY A 118 -2.20 6.25 -17.57
CA GLY A 118 -3.45 6.00 -16.86
C GLY A 118 -4.11 4.66 -17.15
N ASP A 119 -3.53 3.80 -17.97
CA ASP A 119 -4.09 2.52 -18.38
C ASP A 119 -3.70 1.35 -17.45
N SER A 120 -4.22 0.18 -17.74
CA SER A 120 -3.92 -1.03 -16.97
C SER A 120 -2.45 -1.42 -17.03
N TRP A 121 -1.76 -1.10 -18.13
CA TRP A 121 -0.34 -1.37 -18.29
C TRP A 121 0.51 -0.47 -17.37
N ALA A 122 0.21 0.82 -17.34
CA ALA A 122 0.87 1.76 -16.44
C ALA A 122 0.68 1.37 -14.96
N ARG A 123 -0.54 0.96 -14.57
CA ARG A 123 -0.82 0.47 -13.22
C ARG A 123 -0.01 -0.78 -12.85
N TYR A 124 0.20 -1.70 -13.79
CA TYR A 124 1.08 -2.84 -13.59
C TYR A 124 2.54 -2.42 -13.42
N LEU A 125 3.05 -1.59 -14.35
CA LEU A 125 4.46 -1.18 -14.33
C LEU A 125 4.83 -0.39 -13.07
N ILE A 126 3.95 0.49 -12.58
CA ILE A 126 4.20 1.21 -11.32
C ILE A 126 4.44 0.21 -10.17
N ARG A 127 3.62 -0.84 -10.06
CA ARG A 127 3.80 -1.82 -8.98
C ARG A 127 5.12 -2.56 -9.08
N MET A 128 5.59 -2.85 -10.30
CA MET A 128 6.89 -3.46 -10.51
C MET A 128 8.03 -2.53 -10.10
N ASP A 129 7.94 -1.25 -10.48
CA ASP A 129 8.95 -0.24 -10.14
C ASP A 129 8.93 0.06 -8.62
N GLU A 130 7.76 0.10 -7.99
CA GLU A 130 7.59 0.33 -6.54
C GLU A 130 8.17 -0.81 -5.68
N ILE A 131 8.26 -2.03 -6.20
CA ILE A 131 8.97 -3.12 -5.50
C ILE A 131 10.44 -2.73 -5.31
N LEU A 132 11.09 -2.17 -6.33
CA LEU A 132 12.49 -1.75 -6.24
C LEU A 132 12.68 -0.60 -5.25
N GLU A 133 11.78 0.38 -5.25
CA GLU A 133 11.82 1.47 -4.26
C GLU A 133 11.56 0.96 -2.84
N SER A 134 10.64 0.01 -2.67
CA SER A 134 10.41 -0.63 -1.36
C SER A 134 11.63 -1.39 -0.86
N LEU A 135 12.35 -2.09 -1.73
CA LEU A 135 13.61 -2.75 -1.36
C LEU A 135 14.68 -1.75 -0.92
N LYS A 136 14.80 -0.59 -1.60
CA LYS A 136 15.72 0.49 -1.18
C LYS A 136 15.38 1.03 0.21
N ILE A 137 14.10 1.20 0.52
CA ILE A 137 13.66 1.64 1.86
C ILE A 137 14.07 0.61 2.91
N ILE A 138 13.80 -0.67 2.65
CA ILE A 138 14.17 -1.75 3.59
C ILE A 138 15.68 -1.82 3.79
N GLU A 139 16.48 -1.70 2.73
CA GLU A 139 17.95 -1.69 2.80
C GLU A 139 18.51 -0.57 3.69
N GLN A 140 17.89 0.61 3.67
CA GLN A 140 18.30 1.75 4.49
C GLN A 140 17.94 1.56 5.98
N LEU A 141 16.89 0.81 6.27
CA LEU A 141 16.34 0.68 7.62
C LEU A 141 16.80 -0.59 8.34
N ILE A 142 17.09 -1.66 7.62
CA ILE A 142 17.29 -3.00 8.21
C ILE A 142 18.48 -3.08 9.18
N ASP A 143 19.49 -2.25 8.99
CA ASP A 143 20.67 -2.18 9.87
C ASP A 143 20.52 -1.14 10.99
N ASN A 144 19.46 -0.35 10.96
CA ASN A 144 19.22 0.76 11.87
C ASN A 144 17.93 0.58 12.69
N ILE A 145 17.54 -0.67 12.96
CA ILE A 145 16.40 -0.97 13.81
C ILE A 145 16.77 -0.57 15.24
N PRO A 146 16.03 0.36 15.88
CA PRO A 146 16.36 0.82 17.23
C PRO A 146 16.20 -0.31 18.25
N GLU A 147 17.13 -0.38 19.18
CA GLU A 147 17.03 -1.25 20.35
C GLU A 147 16.09 -0.63 21.39
N GLY A 148 15.45 -1.47 22.21
CA GLY A 148 14.62 -1.02 23.31
C GLY A 148 13.25 -1.70 23.38
N ALA A 149 12.32 -1.08 24.10
CA ALA A 149 10.99 -1.64 24.26
C ALA A 149 10.21 -1.52 22.94
N TYR A 150 9.68 -2.62 22.45
CA TYR A 150 8.84 -2.67 21.23
C TYR A 150 7.41 -2.15 21.46
N GLN A 151 7.00 -2.00 22.71
CA GLN A 151 5.68 -1.50 23.09
C GLN A 151 5.76 -0.68 24.38
N GLU A 152 5.09 0.45 24.38
CA GLU A 152 4.87 1.25 25.58
C GLU A 152 3.73 0.70 26.42
N LYS A 153 3.84 0.79 27.77
CA LYS A 153 2.76 0.38 28.66
C LYS A 153 1.57 1.33 28.55
N MET A 154 0.56 0.88 27.84
CA MET A 154 -0.67 1.64 27.65
C MET A 154 -1.68 1.37 28.79
N LYS A 155 -2.46 2.39 29.14
CA LYS A 155 -3.59 2.21 30.02
C LYS A 155 -4.68 1.38 29.33
N PRO A 156 -5.41 0.51 30.05
CA PRO A 156 -6.49 -0.30 29.47
C PRO A 156 -7.61 0.54 28.82
N ILE A 157 -7.78 1.76 29.27
CA ILE A 157 -8.75 2.72 28.73
C ILE A 157 -7.98 3.94 28.26
N ILE A 158 -8.04 4.17 26.96
CA ILE A 158 -7.47 5.34 26.31
C ILE A 158 -8.59 6.36 26.14
N ARG A 159 -8.37 7.57 26.65
CA ARG A 159 -9.26 8.70 26.43
C ARG A 159 -8.53 9.71 25.55
N VAL A 160 -9.05 9.90 24.37
CA VAL A 160 -8.54 10.93 23.46
C VAL A 160 -9.12 12.27 23.91
N PRO A 161 -8.32 13.33 24.01
CA PRO A 161 -8.84 14.67 24.32
C PRO A 161 -9.98 15.07 23.37
N GLU A 162 -10.83 16.02 23.81
CA GLU A 162 -11.86 16.58 22.95
C GLU A 162 -11.25 17.22 21.71
N GLY A 163 -11.79 16.88 20.53
CA GLY A 163 -11.30 17.38 19.26
C GLY A 163 -11.56 16.46 18.09
N THR A 164 -11.17 16.93 16.92
CA THR A 164 -11.27 16.21 15.65
C THR A 164 -9.86 15.89 15.15
N TYR A 165 -9.64 14.64 14.83
CA TYR A 165 -8.33 14.13 14.43
C TYR A 165 -8.43 13.40 13.09
N TYR A 166 -7.43 13.58 12.24
CA TYR A 166 -7.26 12.79 11.03
C TYR A 166 -5.81 12.35 10.91
N ALA A 167 -5.60 11.09 10.63
CA ALA A 167 -4.30 10.53 10.32
C ALA A 167 -4.41 9.59 9.12
N ALA A 168 -3.40 9.59 8.27
CA ALA A 168 -3.35 8.73 7.10
C ALA A 168 -1.98 8.09 6.94
N VAL A 169 -1.97 6.91 6.34
CA VAL A 169 -0.76 6.17 5.96
C VAL A 169 -0.87 5.71 4.51
N GLU A 170 0.26 5.52 3.87
CA GLU A 170 0.30 4.90 2.54
C GLU A 170 0.19 3.38 2.68
N GLY A 171 -0.94 2.84 2.27
CA GLY A 171 -1.11 1.40 2.11
C GLY A 171 -0.66 0.92 0.73
N SER A 172 -0.63 -0.38 0.52
CA SER A 172 -0.25 -0.99 -0.78
C SER A 172 -1.16 -0.56 -1.94
N ARG A 173 -2.35 -0.05 -1.64
CA ARG A 173 -3.38 0.37 -2.60
C ARG A 173 -3.66 1.86 -2.59
N GLY A 174 -2.94 2.62 -1.76
CA GLY A 174 -3.07 4.06 -1.63
C GLY A 174 -3.31 4.51 -0.20
N GLU A 175 -3.80 5.73 -0.06
CA GLU A 175 -4.05 6.36 1.23
C GLU A 175 -5.12 5.62 2.03
N PHE A 176 -4.75 5.12 3.19
CA PHE A 176 -5.67 4.63 4.23
C PHE A 176 -5.71 5.65 5.36
N GLY A 177 -6.89 6.16 5.68
CA GLY A 177 -7.06 7.22 6.66
C GLY A 177 -8.04 6.85 7.76
N VAL A 178 -7.85 7.45 8.92
CA VAL A 178 -8.74 7.35 10.07
C VAL A 178 -9.14 8.74 10.50
N PHE A 179 -10.43 9.01 10.48
CA PHE A 179 -11.04 10.19 11.05
C PHE A 179 -11.66 9.84 12.41
N LEU A 180 -11.35 10.61 13.43
CA LEU A 180 -11.84 10.42 14.78
C LEU A 180 -12.32 11.75 15.35
N GLU A 181 -13.53 11.74 15.91
CA GLU A 181 -14.09 12.82 16.71
C GLU A 181 -14.26 12.34 18.15
N SER A 182 -13.66 13.06 19.09
CA SER A 182 -13.66 12.73 20.51
C SER A 182 -14.28 13.85 21.33
N HIS A 183 -15.12 13.47 22.31
CA HIS A 183 -15.65 14.35 23.34
C HIS A 183 -14.99 14.12 24.71
N GLY A 184 -13.79 13.46 24.74
CA GLY A 184 -13.06 13.15 25.97
C GLY A 184 -13.54 11.91 26.69
N ASP A 185 -14.48 11.16 26.13
CA ASP A 185 -15.05 9.94 26.68
C ASP A 185 -14.17 8.70 26.43
N LYS A 186 -14.63 7.55 26.97
CA LYS A 186 -13.98 6.24 26.77
C LYS A 186 -14.12 5.72 25.35
N THR A 187 -15.15 6.18 24.64
CA THR A 187 -15.47 5.80 23.27
C THR A 187 -15.43 7.02 22.38
N PRO A 188 -15.00 6.91 21.13
CA PRO A 188 -15.08 8.02 20.20
C PRO A 188 -16.56 8.38 19.94
N TYR A 189 -16.84 9.66 19.75
CA TYR A 189 -18.14 10.12 19.31
C TYR A 189 -18.39 9.68 17.86
N ARG A 190 -17.37 9.81 17.01
CA ARG A 190 -17.40 9.36 15.62
C ARG A 190 -16.06 8.78 15.22
N LEU A 191 -16.10 7.63 14.56
CA LEU A 191 -14.95 7.01 13.92
C LEU A 191 -15.31 6.69 12.48
N HIS A 192 -14.45 7.10 11.54
CA HIS A 192 -14.63 6.82 10.12
C HIS A 192 -13.29 6.40 9.50
N PHE A 193 -13.32 5.32 8.74
CA PHE A 193 -12.18 4.84 7.99
C PHE A 193 -12.30 5.26 6.52
N ARG A 194 -11.30 5.97 6.02
CA ARG A 194 -11.14 6.16 4.59
C ARG A 194 -10.45 4.91 4.03
N SER A 195 -11.22 4.06 3.41
CA SER A 195 -10.68 2.88 2.74
C SER A 195 -9.99 3.26 1.43
N THR A 196 -9.06 2.41 0.99
CA THR A 196 -8.41 2.57 -0.31
C THR A 196 -9.28 2.03 -1.45
N GLY A 197 -10.06 0.99 -1.17
CA GLY A 197 -10.85 0.26 -2.17
C GLY A 197 -12.06 1.01 -2.70
N LEU A 198 -12.76 1.76 -1.86
CA LEU A 198 -13.99 2.47 -2.26
C LEU A 198 -13.77 3.49 -3.38
N PRO A 199 -12.78 4.39 -3.30
CA PRO A 199 -12.43 5.29 -4.41
C PRO A 199 -12.06 4.54 -5.70
N LEU A 200 -11.32 3.43 -5.59
CA LEU A 200 -10.91 2.64 -6.75
C LEU A 200 -12.09 2.00 -7.45
N VAL A 201 -13.01 1.37 -6.71
CA VAL A 201 -14.23 0.77 -7.27
C VAL A 201 -15.13 1.81 -7.91
N SER A 202 -15.20 3.01 -7.34
CA SER A 202 -16.03 4.10 -7.90
C SER A 202 -15.58 4.49 -9.32
N THR A 203 -14.31 4.26 -9.70
CA THR A 203 -13.82 4.55 -11.05
C THR A 203 -14.27 3.52 -12.09
N VAL A 204 -14.68 2.31 -11.69
CA VAL A 204 -14.97 1.18 -12.60
C VAL A 204 -16.03 1.56 -13.63
N ASN A 205 -17.12 2.21 -13.21
CA ASN A 205 -18.19 2.61 -14.13
C ASN A 205 -17.70 3.58 -15.22
N THR A 206 -16.72 4.42 -14.92
CA THR A 206 -16.14 5.37 -15.88
C THR A 206 -15.20 4.69 -16.85
N ILE A 207 -14.23 3.92 -16.34
CA ILE A 207 -13.14 3.36 -17.15
C ILE A 207 -13.52 2.09 -17.90
N CYS A 208 -14.66 1.46 -17.57
CA CYS A 208 -15.16 0.27 -18.28
C CYS A 208 -16.14 0.59 -19.39
N ARG A 209 -16.53 1.86 -19.57
CA ARG A 209 -17.47 2.24 -20.66
C ARG A 209 -16.83 1.99 -22.02
N GLY A 210 -17.53 1.22 -22.87
CA GLY A 210 -17.05 0.84 -24.20
C GLY A 210 -15.98 -0.24 -24.21
N ALA A 211 -15.52 -0.73 -23.05
CA ALA A 211 -14.60 -1.85 -22.95
C ALA A 211 -15.31 -3.18 -23.23
N LYS A 212 -14.54 -4.21 -23.61
CA LYS A 212 -15.05 -5.58 -23.75
C LYS A 212 -15.28 -6.17 -22.36
N ILE A 213 -16.23 -7.10 -22.22
CA ILE A 213 -16.45 -7.84 -20.95
C ILE A 213 -15.17 -8.50 -20.45
N ALA A 214 -14.35 -9.05 -21.35
CA ALA A 214 -13.07 -9.64 -21.02
C ALA A 214 -12.05 -8.62 -20.44
N ASP A 215 -12.18 -7.34 -20.77
CA ASP A 215 -11.30 -6.29 -20.26
C ASP A 215 -11.65 -5.90 -18.81
N LEU A 216 -12.87 -6.16 -18.36
CA LEU A 216 -13.29 -5.90 -16.98
C LEU A 216 -12.41 -6.65 -15.96
N ILE A 217 -12.02 -7.88 -16.27
CA ILE A 217 -11.14 -8.68 -15.41
C ILE A 217 -9.73 -8.05 -15.36
N ALA A 218 -9.20 -7.63 -16.50
CA ALA A 218 -7.90 -6.97 -16.58
C ALA A 218 -7.89 -5.62 -15.86
N ILE A 219 -8.94 -4.82 -16.04
CA ILE A 219 -9.14 -3.53 -15.36
C ILE A 219 -9.23 -3.75 -13.84
N GLY A 220 -10.11 -4.64 -13.39
CA GLY A 220 -10.31 -4.94 -11.97
C GLY A 220 -9.03 -5.46 -11.29
N GLY A 221 -8.32 -6.37 -11.95
CA GLY A 221 -7.05 -6.90 -11.45
C GLY A 221 -5.95 -5.83 -11.33
N THR A 222 -5.94 -4.84 -12.22
CA THR A 222 -4.95 -3.74 -12.16
C THR A 222 -5.36 -2.58 -11.28
N LEU A 223 -6.64 -2.37 -11.01
CA LEU A 223 -7.11 -1.45 -9.98
C LEU A 223 -6.77 -1.96 -8.58
N ASP A 224 -6.74 -3.28 -8.41
CA ASP A 224 -6.34 -3.95 -7.17
C ASP A 224 -7.21 -3.54 -5.96
N TYR A 225 -8.51 -3.36 -6.15
CA TYR A 225 -9.44 -3.14 -5.05
C TYR A 225 -9.70 -4.45 -4.28
N VAL A 226 -9.91 -4.33 -2.99
CA VAL A 226 -10.22 -5.45 -2.09
C VAL A 226 -11.61 -5.25 -1.51
N VAL A 227 -12.52 -6.21 -1.79
CA VAL A 227 -13.93 -6.10 -1.39
C VAL A 227 -14.11 -5.92 0.12
N PRO A 228 -13.42 -6.66 1.00
CA PRO A 228 -13.49 -6.44 2.44
C PRO A 228 -13.07 -5.04 2.91
N ASP A 229 -12.22 -4.35 2.14
CA ASP A 229 -11.83 -2.96 2.41
C ASP A 229 -12.91 -1.94 2.02
N ILE A 230 -13.83 -2.33 1.14
CA ILE A 230 -14.92 -1.47 0.67
C ILE A 230 -16.10 -1.49 1.66
N ASP A 231 -16.36 -2.63 2.24
CA ASP A 231 -17.45 -2.86 3.21
C ASP A 231 -17.02 -2.41 4.62
N ARG A 232 -17.20 -1.10 4.93
CA ARG A 232 -16.77 -0.44 6.17
C ARG A 232 -17.89 0.37 6.81
#